data_9ec2d8c6105c5bca94aeb2cc546b88a1
#
_entry.id   9ec2d8c6105c5bca94aeb2cc546b88a1
#
_cell.length_a   1.000
_cell.length_b   1.000
_cell.length_c   1.000
_cell.angle_alpha   90.00
_cell.angle_beta   90.00
_cell.angle_gamma   90.00
#
_symmetry.space_group_name_H-M   'P 1'
#
loop_
_entity.id
_entity.type
_entity.pdbx_description
1 polymer ?
#
loop_
_entity_poly.entity_id
_entity_poly.type
_entity_poly.pdbx_seq_one_letter_code
_entity_poly.pdbx_strand_id
1 'polypeptide(L)'
;MRHSIGRRAALAGIGSAGLVSALPATGQTLTPFTAITPFGFIADFGELMNAHSAGHFRAQGLQSTVLGGQGTGQAVTQLIAGQAKFTRASGLDIARAVYAANAPLLVIATLYQGSNWYVISHKDKPIRTALDMKGKKMGVVSVNGTTENFLDLMLTSAGVKPEETPREAVGNSPAAFQFIKQGRIDGFIAAFSVAIALREAKEPFEFFTSDKYAPMPSQVYATTREVAEKEPDLVVRFLKGLKASVDDLLTLDYNVVLDRIAKDFEIPGIRNRAPLIAIAREAKDLWFTEGRENLMRNVPALWQKGADAINRSGLFKVDDIGRLYTNRFIDTALKS
;
A
#
# COMPACT_ATOMS: atom_id res chain seq x y z
N MET A 1 85.11 38.78 16.53
CA MET A 1 85.04 39.55 17.82
C MET A 1 83.72 39.13 18.46
N ARG A 2 83.86 38.33 19.52
CA ARG A 2 83.50 38.63 20.91
C ARG A 2 82.06 38.95 21.12
N HIS A 3 81.39 38.04 21.77
CA HIS A 3 80.93 37.89 23.15
C HIS A 3 79.43 38.21 23.21
N SER A 4 78.54 37.67 24.03
CA SER A 4 78.57 36.70 25.13
C SER A 4 77.13 36.55 25.63
N ILE A 5 76.72 35.31 25.98
CA ILE A 5 76.07 34.88 27.20
C ILE A 5 74.92 35.73 27.79
N GLY A 6 73.76 35.11 27.97
CA GLY A 6 72.74 35.52 28.93
C GLY A 6 71.75 34.37 29.21
N ARG A 7 71.83 33.81 30.41
CA ARG A 7 71.15 32.66 30.95
C ARG A 7 69.74 32.97 31.54
N ARG A 8 68.91 31.92 31.61
CA ARG A 8 67.85 31.67 32.57
C ARG A 8 66.49 32.33 32.28
N ALA A 9 65.34 31.57 32.22
CA ALA A 9 64.83 30.79 33.31
C ALA A 9 63.72 29.82 32.77
N ALA A 10 63.64 28.64 33.37
CA ALA A 10 62.64 27.64 33.18
C ALA A 10 61.31 28.04 33.82
N LEU A 11 60.21 27.78 33.15
CA LEU A 11 58.88 27.59 33.81
C LEU A 11 58.19 26.41 33.14
N ALA A 12 58.04 25.36 33.93
CA ALA A 12 57.30 24.16 33.61
C ALA A 12 55.78 24.50 33.54
N GLY A 13 55.18 24.35 32.37
CA GLY A 13 53.72 24.33 32.20
C GLY A 13 53.30 22.91 31.92
N ILE A 14 52.68 22.27 32.92
CA ILE A 14 52.06 20.96 32.81
C ILE A 14 50.79 21.14 31.97
N GLY A 15 50.89 20.85 30.68
CA GLY A 15 49.76 20.76 29.78
C GLY A 15 49.03 19.41 29.98
N SER A 16 47.89 19.46 30.64
CA SER A 16 46.98 18.32 30.72
C SER A 16 46.49 17.98 29.31
N ALA A 17 47.08 16.99 28.69
CA ALA A 17 46.55 16.36 27.49
C ALA A 17 45.24 15.63 27.86
N GLY A 18 44.11 16.29 27.68
CA GLY A 18 42.81 15.66 27.75
C GLY A 18 42.72 14.61 26.63
N LEU A 19 42.81 13.34 27.02
CA LEU A 19 42.42 12.23 26.17
C LEU A 19 40.93 12.39 25.87
N VAL A 20 40.60 13.03 24.74
CA VAL A 20 39.28 12.89 24.13
C VAL A 20 39.19 11.45 23.63
N SER A 21 38.64 10.58 24.47
CA SER A 21 38.23 9.24 24.05
C SER A 21 37.15 9.41 22.98
N ALA A 22 37.52 9.34 21.72
CA ALA A 22 36.60 9.17 20.62
C ALA A 22 35.90 7.81 20.86
N LEU A 23 34.71 7.87 21.41
CA LEU A 23 33.81 6.71 21.42
C LEU A 23 33.65 6.28 19.95
N PRO A 24 33.92 5.01 19.62
CA PRO A 24 33.61 4.55 18.28
C PRO A 24 32.11 4.77 18.09
N ALA A 25 31.75 5.58 17.09
CA ALA A 25 30.39 5.61 16.58
C ALA A 25 30.10 4.17 16.12
N THR A 26 29.48 3.37 16.97
CA THR A 26 28.99 2.03 16.61
C THR A 26 27.93 2.27 15.56
N GLY A 27 28.34 2.24 14.30
CA GLY A 27 27.42 2.32 13.17
C GLY A 27 26.42 1.18 13.35
N GLN A 28 25.19 1.52 13.75
CA GLN A 28 24.12 0.55 13.92
C GLN A 28 23.95 -0.18 12.61
N THR A 29 24.25 -1.48 12.58
CA THR A 29 24.05 -2.30 11.39
C THR A 29 22.57 -2.37 11.11
N LEU A 30 22.13 -1.74 10.01
CA LEU A 30 20.74 -1.74 9.60
C LEU A 30 20.33 -3.11 9.09
N THR A 31 19.14 -3.59 9.48
CA THR A 31 18.55 -4.82 8.96
C THR A 31 17.94 -4.56 7.59
N PRO A 32 18.41 -5.20 6.51
CA PRO A 32 17.87 -4.99 5.17
C PRO A 32 16.51 -5.67 5.00
N PHE A 33 15.60 -5.03 4.28
CA PHE A 33 14.37 -5.65 3.80
C PHE A 33 13.93 -5.05 2.47
N THR A 34 13.14 -5.82 1.71
CA THR A 34 12.49 -5.39 0.48
C THR A 34 10.98 -5.35 0.70
N ALA A 35 10.33 -4.26 0.28
CA ALA A 35 8.89 -4.16 0.11
C ALA A 35 8.55 -3.87 -1.36
N ILE A 36 7.41 -4.37 -1.83
CA ILE A 36 6.97 -4.17 -3.20
C ILE A 36 5.58 -3.53 -3.24
N THR A 37 5.43 -2.47 -4.05
CA THR A 37 4.13 -1.89 -4.38
C THR A 37 3.45 -2.70 -5.49
N PRO A 38 2.12 -2.77 -5.54
CA PRO A 38 1.43 -3.51 -6.62
C PRO A 38 1.64 -2.90 -8.02
N PHE A 39 1.71 -1.57 -8.14
CA PHE A 39 1.65 -0.87 -9.44
C PHE A 39 2.65 0.28 -9.51
N GLY A 40 3.93 0.02 -9.57
CA GLY A 40 4.94 1.08 -9.66
C GLY A 40 4.88 2.06 -8.48
N PHE A 41 5.26 3.32 -8.72
CA PHE A 41 5.36 4.35 -7.69
C PHE A 41 4.27 5.41 -7.89
N ILE A 42 3.04 5.08 -7.53
CA ILE A 42 1.90 6.02 -7.61
C ILE A 42 1.57 6.63 -6.24
N ALA A 43 0.89 7.78 -6.24
CA ALA A 43 0.54 8.51 -5.02
C ALA A 43 -0.31 7.70 -4.01
N ASP A 44 -1.05 6.71 -4.50
CA ASP A 44 -1.83 5.77 -3.66
C ASP A 44 -0.96 4.97 -2.67
N PHE A 45 0.36 4.86 -2.92
CA PHE A 45 1.34 4.18 -2.05
C PHE A 45 2.25 5.16 -1.31
N GLY A 46 1.78 6.39 -1.11
CA GLY A 46 2.53 7.47 -0.50
C GLY A 46 3.06 7.13 0.89
N GLU A 47 2.34 6.34 1.67
CA GLU A 47 2.75 5.94 3.02
C GLU A 47 4.01 5.06 3.03
N LEU A 48 4.13 4.12 2.09
CA LEU A 48 5.31 3.25 1.99
C LEU A 48 6.52 4.02 1.47
N MET A 49 6.31 4.83 0.42
CA MET A 49 7.36 5.65 -0.17
C MET A 49 7.86 6.72 0.80
N ASN A 50 6.96 7.40 1.52
CA ASN A 50 7.38 8.38 2.53
C ASN A 50 8.06 7.72 3.73
N ALA A 51 7.67 6.52 4.15
CA ALA A 51 8.37 5.79 5.19
C ALA A 51 9.84 5.52 4.82
N HIS A 52 10.12 5.28 3.53
CA HIS A 52 11.48 5.18 2.99
C HIS A 52 12.17 6.55 2.96
N SER A 53 11.60 7.53 2.23
CA SER A 53 12.24 8.81 1.92
C SER A 53 12.38 9.74 3.12
N ALA A 54 11.47 9.68 4.10
CA ALA A 54 11.57 10.42 5.36
C ALA A 54 12.52 9.77 6.37
N GLY A 55 13.05 8.57 6.07
CA GLY A 55 13.95 7.85 6.96
C GLY A 55 13.25 7.16 8.13
N HIS A 56 11.92 7.01 8.12
CA HIS A 56 11.20 6.35 9.21
C HIS A 56 11.60 4.89 9.40
N PHE A 57 11.87 4.16 8.32
CA PHE A 57 12.41 2.79 8.42
C PHE A 57 13.83 2.81 8.99
N ARG A 58 14.68 3.75 8.57
CA ARG A 58 16.04 3.90 9.10
C ARG A 58 16.03 4.20 10.60
N ALA A 59 15.11 5.03 11.07
CA ALA A 59 14.91 5.32 12.50
C ALA A 59 14.53 4.07 13.31
N GLN A 60 13.98 3.06 12.66
CA GLN A 60 13.71 1.73 13.24
C GLN A 60 14.87 0.73 13.04
N GLY A 61 16.06 1.17 12.65
CA GLY A 61 17.20 0.30 12.39
C GLY A 61 17.04 -0.57 11.13
N LEU A 62 16.22 -0.14 10.16
CA LEU A 62 15.93 -0.88 8.94
C LEU A 62 16.53 -0.18 7.71
N GLN A 63 17.08 -0.99 6.79
CA GLN A 63 17.48 -0.55 5.45
C GLN A 63 16.45 -1.04 4.44
N SER A 64 15.57 -0.13 4.03
CA SER A 64 14.47 -0.45 3.11
C SER A 64 14.90 -0.37 1.65
N THR A 65 14.45 -1.34 0.85
CA THR A 65 14.38 -1.27 -0.61
C THR A 65 12.90 -1.33 -1.00
N VAL A 66 12.42 -0.34 -1.74
CA VAL A 66 11.05 -0.31 -2.24
C VAL A 66 11.06 -0.55 -3.73
N LEU A 67 10.37 -1.60 -4.19
CA LEU A 67 10.27 -1.99 -5.59
C LEU A 67 8.88 -1.64 -6.14
N GLY A 68 8.83 -1.22 -7.40
CA GLY A 68 7.59 -1.02 -8.13
C GLY A 68 7.14 -2.30 -8.82
N GLY A 69 5.98 -2.83 -8.46
CA GLY A 69 5.39 -4.01 -9.11
C GLY A 69 4.66 -3.67 -10.41
N GLN A 70 4.26 -4.71 -11.14
CA GLN A 70 3.51 -4.63 -12.41
C GLN A 70 2.12 -5.28 -12.30
N GLY A 71 1.59 -5.40 -11.09
CA GLY A 71 0.30 -5.99 -10.76
C GLY A 71 0.33 -6.69 -9.42
N THR A 72 -0.83 -6.73 -8.72
CA THR A 72 -0.94 -7.37 -7.40
C THR A 72 -0.58 -8.84 -7.45
N GLY A 73 -1.00 -9.57 -8.49
CA GLY A 73 -0.65 -10.99 -8.64
C GLY A 73 0.86 -11.22 -8.67
N GLN A 74 1.61 -10.39 -9.41
CA GLN A 74 3.08 -10.45 -9.45
C GLN A 74 3.69 -10.13 -8.07
N ALA A 75 3.21 -9.07 -7.42
CA ALA A 75 3.73 -8.66 -6.11
C ALA A 75 3.51 -9.76 -5.04
N VAL A 76 2.34 -10.41 -5.04
CA VAL A 76 2.04 -11.56 -4.18
C VAL A 76 2.94 -12.76 -4.49
N THR A 77 3.19 -13.05 -5.77
CA THR A 77 4.09 -14.13 -6.19
C THR A 77 5.53 -13.87 -5.69
N GLN A 78 6.02 -12.64 -5.82
CA GLN A 78 7.36 -12.27 -5.33
C GLN A 78 7.46 -12.33 -3.80
N LEU A 79 6.37 -11.98 -3.08
CA LEU A 79 6.30 -12.15 -1.64
C LEU A 79 6.42 -13.63 -1.24
N ILE A 80 5.66 -14.52 -1.88
CA ILE A 80 5.69 -15.98 -1.62
C ILE A 80 7.07 -16.56 -1.96
N ALA A 81 7.71 -16.07 -3.02
CA ALA A 81 9.06 -16.48 -3.42
C ALA A 81 10.18 -15.92 -2.53
N GLY A 82 9.85 -15.10 -1.51
CA GLY A 82 10.84 -14.51 -0.60
C GLY A 82 11.67 -13.36 -1.21
N GLN A 83 11.31 -12.89 -2.41
CA GLN A 83 11.97 -11.76 -3.08
C GLN A 83 11.61 -10.40 -2.42
N ALA A 84 10.48 -10.36 -1.73
CA ALA A 84 10.09 -9.27 -0.85
C ALA A 84 9.63 -9.81 0.50
N LYS A 85 9.80 -9.02 1.57
CA LYS A 85 9.29 -9.34 2.91
C LYS A 85 7.88 -8.83 3.13
N PHE A 86 7.52 -7.73 2.45
CA PHE A 86 6.23 -7.06 2.60
C PHE A 86 5.67 -6.64 1.25
N THR A 87 4.35 -6.74 1.12
CA THR A 87 3.63 -6.16 -0.01
C THR A 87 2.32 -5.54 0.43
N ARG A 88 1.81 -4.63 -0.39
CA ARG A 88 0.44 -4.12 -0.27
C ARG A 88 -0.46 -4.88 -1.25
N ALA A 89 -1.65 -5.27 -0.82
CA ALA A 89 -2.63 -5.98 -1.62
C ALA A 89 -4.04 -5.69 -1.12
N SER A 90 -5.09 -6.18 -1.79
CA SER A 90 -6.42 -6.16 -1.19
C SER A 90 -6.62 -7.34 -0.23
N GLY A 91 -7.54 -7.20 0.73
CA GLY A 91 -7.94 -8.31 1.60
C GLY A 91 -8.49 -9.49 0.79
N LEU A 92 -9.20 -9.21 -0.32
CA LEU A 92 -9.72 -10.23 -1.23
C LEU A 92 -8.59 -11.02 -1.92
N ASP A 93 -7.52 -10.35 -2.37
CA ASP A 93 -6.37 -11.02 -3.00
C ASP A 93 -5.68 -11.97 -2.03
N ILE A 94 -5.47 -11.50 -0.79
CA ILE A 94 -4.85 -12.34 0.25
C ILE A 94 -5.78 -13.50 0.64
N ALA A 95 -7.09 -13.25 0.79
CA ALA A 95 -8.04 -14.31 1.06
C ALA A 95 -8.04 -15.37 -0.06
N ARG A 96 -8.06 -14.94 -1.33
CA ARG A 96 -7.98 -15.86 -2.48
C ARG A 96 -6.67 -16.65 -2.48
N ALA A 97 -5.54 -16.00 -2.24
CA ALA A 97 -4.24 -16.68 -2.18
C ALA A 97 -4.19 -17.72 -1.04
N VAL A 98 -4.71 -17.39 0.14
CA VAL A 98 -4.69 -18.27 1.31
C VAL A 98 -5.66 -19.44 1.15
N TYR A 99 -6.89 -19.20 0.69
CA TYR A 99 -7.94 -20.24 0.68
C TYR A 99 -8.06 -20.98 -0.63
N ALA A 100 -7.89 -20.33 -1.77
CA ALA A 100 -7.98 -20.99 -3.06
C ALA A 100 -6.65 -21.59 -3.52
N ALA A 101 -5.49 -20.98 -3.13
CA ALA A 101 -4.16 -21.43 -3.54
C ALA A 101 -3.28 -21.93 -2.38
N ASN A 102 -3.82 -21.99 -1.15
CA ASN A 102 -3.11 -22.41 0.08
C ASN A 102 -1.77 -21.69 0.30
N ALA A 103 -1.69 -20.40 -0.08
CA ALA A 103 -0.49 -19.60 0.08
C ALA A 103 -0.20 -19.29 1.56
N PRO A 104 1.07 -19.32 2.01
CA PRO A 104 1.44 -19.12 3.41
C PRO A 104 1.51 -17.62 3.76
N LEU A 105 0.45 -16.86 3.46
CA LEU A 105 0.38 -15.43 3.67
C LEU A 105 -0.33 -15.06 4.97
N LEU A 106 -0.03 -13.86 5.47
CA LEU A 106 -0.62 -13.29 6.67
C LEU A 106 -0.74 -11.76 6.51
N VAL A 107 -1.92 -11.21 6.72
CA VAL A 107 -2.12 -9.76 6.82
C VAL A 107 -1.66 -9.28 8.19
N ILE A 108 -0.85 -8.23 8.21
CA ILE A 108 -0.24 -7.66 9.41
C ILE A 108 -0.76 -6.26 9.75
N ALA A 109 -1.37 -5.57 8.78
CA ALA A 109 -2.06 -4.30 8.99
C ALA A 109 -3.09 -4.04 7.90
N THR A 110 -4.17 -3.33 8.22
CA THR A 110 -5.16 -2.82 7.26
C THR A 110 -5.04 -1.32 7.16
N LEU A 111 -4.83 -0.80 5.94
CA LEU A 111 -4.75 0.64 5.71
C LEU A 111 -6.10 1.21 5.26
N TYR A 112 -6.71 0.65 4.20
CA TYR A 112 -8.04 1.09 3.76
C TYR A 112 -9.10 0.14 4.29
N GLN A 113 -9.91 0.65 5.20
CA GLN A 113 -11.01 -0.09 5.81
C GLN A 113 -12.21 -0.21 4.86
N GLY A 114 -12.47 0.82 4.04
CA GLY A 114 -13.48 0.79 2.98
C GLY A 114 -12.90 0.47 1.61
N SER A 115 -13.78 0.29 0.61
CA SER A 115 -13.34 0.01 -0.76
C SER A 115 -12.81 1.26 -1.46
N ASN A 116 -11.67 1.10 -2.10
CA ASN A 116 -11.11 2.08 -3.02
C ASN A 116 -11.31 1.70 -4.51
N TRP A 117 -12.14 0.69 -4.80
CA TRP A 117 -12.37 0.17 -6.14
C TRP A 117 -13.70 0.65 -6.69
N TYR A 118 -13.65 1.33 -7.82
CA TYR A 118 -14.78 1.91 -8.51
C TYR A 118 -15.00 1.22 -9.85
N VAL A 119 -16.26 0.84 -10.14
CA VAL A 119 -16.68 0.48 -11.49
C VAL A 119 -17.04 1.76 -12.20
N ILE A 120 -16.31 2.07 -13.26
CA ILE A 120 -16.40 3.31 -14.03
C ILE A 120 -17.01 3.01 -15.41
N SER A 121 -17.97 3.80 -15.85
CA SER A 121 -18.64 3.68 -17.15
C SER A 121 -18.95 5.06 -17.74
N HIS A 122 -19.34 5.12 -19.02
CA HIS A 122 -19.79 6.37 -19.62
C HIS A 122 -21.20 6.74 -19.12
N LYS A 123 -21.47 8.02 -18.83
CA LYS A 123 -22.77 8.48 -18.31
C LYS A 123 -23.95 8.18 -19.24
N ASP A 124 -23.72 8.09 -20.56
CA ASP A 124 -24.78 7.79 -21.55
C ASP A 124 -25.06 6.28 -21.67
N LYS A 125 -24.17 5.43 -21.15
CA LYS A 125 -24.31 3.98 -21.08
C LYS A 125 -23.88 3.50 -19.68
N PRO A 126 -24.60 3.88 -18.62
CA PRO A 126 -24.16 3.65 -17.26
C PRO A 126 -24.22 2.19 -16.87
N ILE A 127 -23.22 1.75 -16.11
CA ILE A 127 -23.20 0.51 -15.37
C ILE A 127 -23.36 0.89 -13.89
N ARG A 128 -24.47 0.54 -13.26
CA ARG A 128 -24.83 0.95 -11.88
C ARG A 128 -24.88 -0.20 -10.90
N THR A 129 -24.94 -1.43 -11.41
CA THR A 129 -24.99 -2.64 -10.60
C THR A 129 -24.09 -3.73 -11.18
N ALA A 130 -23.77 -4.73 -10.38
CA ALA A 130 -23.04 -5.89 -10.88
C ALA A 130 -23.80 -6.66 -11.97
N LEU A 131 -25.13 -6.68 -11.91
CA LEU A 131 -25.96 -7.35 -12.93
C LEU A 131 -25.84 -6.65 -14.31
N ASP A 132 -25.65 -5.33 -14.34
CA ASP A 132 -25.49 -4.58 -15.59
C ASP A 132 -24.21 -4.94 -16.34
N MET A 133 -23.26 -5.60 -15.69
CA MET A 133 -22.00 -6.04 -16.30
C MET A 133 -22.15 -7.34 -17.11
N LYS A 134 -23.28 -8.08 -16.94
CA LYS A 134 -23.53 -9.31 -17.70
C LYS A 134 -23.48 -9.05 -19.21
N GLY A 135 -22.66 -9.83 -19.91
CA GLY A 135 -22.47 -9.72 -21.37
C GLY A 135 -21.68 -8.49 -21.82
N LYS A 136 -21.26 -7.61 -20.90
CA LYS A 136 -20.42 -6.44 -21.20
C LYS A 136 -18.93 -6.78 -21.13
N LYS A 137 -18.14 -6.13 -21.96
CA LYS A 137 -16.68 -6.26 -21.89
C LYS A 137 -16.12 -5.27 -20.88
N MET A 138 -15.53 -5.79 -19.80
CA MET A 138 -15.03 -4.98 -18.70
C MET A 138 -13.49 -4.86 -18.72
N GLY A 139 -13.00 -3.64 -18.50
CA GLY A 139 -11.60 -3.38 -18.26
C GLY A 139 -11.22 -3.74 -16.82
N VAL A 140 -10.05 -4.36 -16.65
CA VAL A 140 -9.41 -4.60 -15.34
C VAL A 140 -8.01 -4.00 -15.34
N VAL A 141 -7.47 -3.66 -14.17
CA VAL A 141 -6.12 -3.06 -14.10
C VAL A 141 -5.06 -4.04 -14.61
N SER A 142 -5.14 -5.29 -14.18
CA SER A 142 -4.27 -6.39 -14.64
C SER A 142 -5.00 -7.72 -14.55
N VAL A 143 -4.59 -8.67 -15.38
CA VAL A 143 -5.07 -10.06 -15.30
C VAL A 143 -4.53 -10.71 -14.02
N ASN A 144 -5.33 -11.56 -13.39
CA ASN A 144 -5.07 -12.19 -12.09
C ASN A 144 -4.77 -11.19 -10.96
N GLY A 145 -5.23 -9.95 -11.11
CA GLY A 145 -5.03 -8.88 -10.14
C GLY A 145 -6.29 -8.54 -9.34
N THR A 146 -6.14 -7.59 -8.42
CA THR A 146 -7.17 -7.13 -7.50
C THR A 146 -8.50 -6.82 -8.19
N THR A 147 -8.48 -6.02 -9.26
CA THR A 147 -9.70 -5.57 -9.93
C THR A 147 -10.44 -6.70 -10.64
N GLU A 148 -9.75 -7.71 -11.13
CA GLU A 148 -10.37 -8.91 -11.67
C GLU A 148 -11.02 -9.75 -10.56
N ASN A 149 -10.35 -9.91 -9.42
CA ASN A 149 -10.91 -10.60 -8.26
C ASN A 149 -12.18 -9.90 -7.73
N PHE A 150 -12.19 -8.57 -7.68
CA PHE A 150 -13.39 -7.80 -7.31
C PHE A 150 -14.49 -7.92 -8.36
N LEU A 151 -14.16 -7.93 -9.66
CA LEU A 151 -15.12 -8.17 -10.73
C LEU A 151 -15.80 -9.54 -10.55
N ASP A 152 -15.01 -10.59 -10.34
CA ASP A 152 -15.54 -11.95 -10.12
C ASP A 152 -16.48 -12.00 -8.92
N LEU A 153 -16.08 -11.40 -7.79
CA LEU A 153 -16.92 -11.38 -6.58
C LEU A 153 -18.22 -10.60 -6.80
N MET A 154 -18.18 -9.46 -7.49
CA MET A 154 -19.38 -8.69 -7.81
C MET A 154 -20.32 -9.46 -8.74
N LEU A 155 -19.80 -10.08 -9.80
CA LEU A 155 -20.57 -10.86 -10.74
C LEU A 155 -21.25 -12.05 -10.06
N THR A 156 -20.48 -12.87 -9.34
CA THR A 156 -21.01 -14.06 -8.65
C THR A 156 -22.00 -13.67 -7.56
N SER A 157 -21.79 -12.57 -6.83
CA SER A 157 -22.77 -12.04 -5.87
C SER A 157 -24.07 -11.59 -6.52
N ALA A 158 -24.07 -11.26 -7.80
CA ALA A 158 -25.25 -10.91 -8.60
C ALA A 158 -25.85 -12.11 -9.37
N GLY A 159 -25.31 -13.32 -9.17
CA GLY A 159 -25.73 -14.52 -9.89
C GLY A 159 -25.27 -14.60 -11.35
N VAL A 160 -24.27 -13.80 -11.73
CA VAL A 160 -23.65 -13.80 -13.06
C VAL A 160 -22.39 -14.64 -13.02
N LYS A 161 -22.21 -15.53 -13.98
CA LYS A 161 -20.98 -16.30 -14.08
C LYS A 161 -19.85 -15.42 -14.60
N PRO A 162 -18.64 -15.47 -14.03
CA PRO A 162 -17.49 -14.65 -14.47
C PRO A 162 -17.21 -14.72 -15.99
N GLU A 163 -17.44 -15.91 -16.60
CA GLU A 163 -17.21 -16.14 -18.03
C GLU A 163 -18.19 -15.38 -18.93
N GLU A 164 -19.34 -14.96 -18.41
CA GLU A 164 -20.34 -14.17 -19.15
C GLU A 164 -19.91 -12.69 -19.33
N THR A 165 -18.80 -12.28 -18.68
CA THR A 165 -18.27 -10.93 -18.74
C THR A 165 -16.83 -10.95 -19.26
N PRO A 166 -16.60 -10.81 -20.57
CA PRO A 166 -15.25 -10.71 -21.14
C PRO A 166 -14.47 -9.56 -20.54
N ARG A 167 -13.15 -9.72 -20.37
CA ARG A 167 -12.31 -8.73 -19.70
C ARG A 167 -11.04 -8.42 -20.49
N GLU A 168 -10.50 -7.23 -20.26
CA GLU A 168 -9.30 -6.72 -20.91
C GLU A 168 -8.43 -5.96 -19.90
N ALA A 169 -7.12 -6.18 -19.89
CA ALA A 169 -6.19 -5.39 -19.08
C ALA A 169 -6.04 -3.98 -19.67
N VAL A 170 -6.39 -2.95 -18.89
CA VAL A 170 -6.40 -1.54 -19.32
C VAL A 170 -5.51 -0.64 -18.47
N GLY A 171 -4.86 -1.19 -17.41
CA GLY A 171 -4.06 -0.44 -16.45
C GLY A 171 -4.88 0.39 -15.46
N ASN A 172 -4.17 1.04 -14.50
CA ASN A 172 -4.78 1.92 -13.49
C ASN A 172 -4.51 3.38 -13.83
N SER A 173 -5.13 3.89 -14.90
CA SER A 173 -4.91 5.24 -15.39
C SER A 173 -6.19 5.81 -16.00
N PRO A 174 -6.41 7.14 -15.98
CA PRO A 174 -7.55 7.77 -16.63
C PRO A 174 -7.58 7.55 -18.15
N ALA A 175 -6.45 7.18 -18.77
CA ALA A 175 -6.39 6.82 -20.20
C ALA A 175 -7.27 5.60 -20.53
N ALA A 176 -7.56 4.71 -19.56
CA ALA A 176 -8.50 3.61 -19.75
C ALA A 176 -9.91 4.06 -20.19
N PHE A 177 -10.32 5.28 -19.84
CA PHE A 177 -11.61 5.83 -20.27
C PHE A 177 -11.70 6.04 -21.79
N GLN A 178 -10.56 6.22 -22.48
CA GLN A 178 -10.55 6.32 -23.94
C GLN A 178 -10.97 5.01 -24.61
N PHE A 179 -10.73 3.84 -23.99
CA PHE A 179 -11.21 2.56 -24.51
C PHE A 179 -12.74 2.45 -24.47
N ILE A 180 -13.41 3.09 -23.49
CA ILE A 180 -14.88 3.20 -23.47
C ILE A 180 -15.34 4.07 -24.64
N LYS A 181 -14.73 5.26 -24.84
CA LYS A 181 -15.07 6.17 -25.94
C LYS A 181 -14.89 5.53 -27.32
N GLN A 182 -13.93 4.63 -27.45
CA GLN A 182 -13.66 3.86 -28.68
C GLN A 182 -14.57 2.63 -28.84
N GLY A 183 -15.42 2.33 -27.86
CA GLY A 183 -16.28 1.14 -27.87
C GLY A 183 -15.51 -0.17 -27.70
N ARG A 184 -14.27 -0.12 -27.21
CA ARG A 184 -13.42 -1.29 -27.00
C ARG A 184 -13.78 -2.04 -25.74
N ILE A 185 -14.25 -1.33 -24.69
CA ILE A 185 -14.82 -1.85 -23.45
C ILE A 185 -16.08 -1.06 -23.10
N ASP A 186 -16.97 -1.63 -22.28
CA ASP A 186 -18.20 -0.97 -21.81
C ASP A 186 -18.01 -0.19 -20.50
N GLY A 187 -17.08 -0.66 -19.68
CA GLY A 187 -16.70 -0.06 -18.40
C GLY A 187 -15.40 -0.68 -17.90
N PHE A 188 -14.88 -0.18 -16.79
CA PHE A 188 -13.67 -0.75 -16.17
C PHE A 188 -13.66 -0.56 -14.67
N ILE A 189 -12.89 -1.40 -13.97
CA ILE A 189 -12.66 -1.27 -12.54
C ILE A 189 -11.28 -0.67 -12.33
N ALA A 190 -11.22 0.41 -11.54
CA ALA A 190 -9.98 1.09 -11.20
C ALA A 190 -10.02 1.62 -9.77
N ALA A 191 -8.87 2.06 -9.26
CA ALA A 191 -8.80 2.77 -7.98
C ALA A 191 -9.53 4.13 -8.07
N PHE A 192 -10.04 4.63 -6.94
CA PHE A 192 -10.71 5.94 -6.83
C PHE A 192 -9.88 7.10 -7.39
N SER A 193 -8.55 6.98 -7.34
CA SER A 193 -7.62 7.95 -7.92
C SER A 193 -7.87 8.21 -9.42
N VAL A 194 -8.31 7.18 -10.15
CA VAL A 194 -8.69 7.32 -11.56
C VAL A 194 -9.98 8.15 -11.71
N ALA A 195 -10.97 7.93 -10.84
CA ALA A 195 -12.20 8.74 -10.85
C ALA A 195 -11.92 10.21 -10.51
N ILE A 196 -10.99 10.49 -9.57
CA ILE A 196 -10.53 11.86 -9.30
C ILE A 196 -9.95 12.49 -10.56
N ALA A 197 -9.04 11.80 -11.25
CA ALA A 197 -8.41 12.31 -12.46
C ALA A 197 -9.43 12.55 -13.61
N LEU A 198 -10.42 11.66 -13.77
CA LEU A 198 -11.50 11.82 -14.74
C LEU A 198 -12.41 13.01 -14.41
N ARG A 199 -12.67 13.24 -13.11
CA ARG A 199 -13.44 14.41 -12.65
C ARG A 199 -12.72 15.72 -12.96
N GLU A 200 -11.42 15.80 -12.69
CA GLU A 200 -10.57 16.96 -13.03
C GLU A 200 -10.51 17.20 -14.54
N ALA A 201 -10.47 16.12 -15.33
CA ALA A 201 -10.52 16.18 -16.79
C ALA A 201 -11.93 16.47 -17.35
N LYS A 202 -12.95 16.62 -16.48
CA LYS A 202 -14.37 16.83 -16.85
C LYS A 202 -14.90 15.76 -17.82
N GLU A 203 -14.42 14.52 -17.69
CA GLU A 203 -14.90 13.42 -18.51
C GLU A 203 -16.34 13.02 -18.13
N PRO A 204 -17.17 12.59 -19.12
CA PRO A 204 -18.57 12.24 -18.89
C PRO A 204 -18.71 10.80 -18.35
N PHE A 205 -18.32 10.57 -17.11
CA PHE A 205 -18.36 9.25 -16.47
C PHE A 205 -19.37 9.16 -15.33
N GLU A 206 -19.81 7.94 -15.03
CA GLU A 206 -20.47 7.53 -13.79
C GLU A 206 -19.67 6.40 -13.14
N PHE A 207 -19.89 6.20 -11.83
CA PHE A 207 -19.26 5.12 -11.11
C PHE A 207 -20.15 4.58 -9.97
N PHE A 208 -19.86 3.37 -9.53
CA PHE A 208 -20.32 2.84 -8.24
C PHE A 208 -19.16 2.11 -7.55
N THR A 209 -19.23 1.99 -6.21
CA THR A 209 -18.20 1.34 -5.39
C THR A 209 -18.46 -0.14 -5.23
N SER A 210 -17.40 -0.91 -5.01
CA SER A 210 -17.53 -2.36 -4.79
C SER A 210 -18.02 -2.74 -3.38
N ASP A 211 -18.14 -1.80 -2.43
CA ASP A 211 -18.50 -2.08 -1.02
C ASP A 211 -19.78 -2.89 -0.85
N LYS A 212 -20.78 -2.62 -1.70
CA LYS A 212 -22.06 -3.35 -1.65
C LYS A 212 -21.90 -4.87 -1.86
N TYR A 213 -20.90 -5.26 -2.64
CA TYR A 213 -20.67 -6.64 -3.05
C TYR A 213 -19.50 -7.30 -2.33
N ALA A 214 -18.51 -6.50 -1.97
CA ALA A 214 -17.25 -6.91 -1.34
C ALA A 214 -16.92 -6.02 -0.14
N PRO A 215 -17.71 -6.04 0.94
CA PRO A 215 -17.53 -5.24 2.14
C PRO A 215 -16.38 -5.78 2.99
N MET A 216 -15.13 -5.53 2.55
CA MET A 216 -13.92 -6.04 3.23
C MET A 216 -12.76 -5.05 3.07
N PRO A 217 -11.67 -5.22 3.85
CA PRO A 217 -10.50 -4.37 3.71
C PRO A 217 -9.98 -4.33 2.27
N SER A 218 -9.90 -3.15 1.68
CA SER A 218 -9.50 -3.01 0.28
C SER A 218 -8.01 -2.84 0.08
N GLN A 219 -7.27 -2.40 1.12
CA GLN A 219 -5.82 -2.30 1.08
C GLN A 219 -5.20 -2.71 2.40
N VAL A 220 -4.38 -3.73 2.36
CA VAL A 220 -3.72 -4.33 3.51
C VAL A 220 -2.22 -4.49 3.26
N TYR A 221 -1.43 -4.55 4.32
CA TYR A 221 -0.05 -5.00 4.27
C TYR A 221 0.03 -6.47 4.65
N ALA A 222 0.70 -7.25 3.81
CA ALA A 222 0.88 -8.67 3.99
C ALA A 222 2.36 -9.05 4.01
N THR A 223 2.63 -10.16 4.70
CA THR A 223 3.91 -10.85 4.75
C THR A 223 3.68 -12.36 4.64
N THR A 224 4.74 -13.17 4.60
CA THR A 224 4.60 -14.63 4.73
C THR A 224 4.52 -15.04 6.20
N ARG A 225 3.87 -16.19 6.48
CA ARG A 225 3.87 -16.78 7.84
C ARG A 225 5.28 -17.04 8.34
N GLU A 226 6.17 -17.47 7.46
CA GLU A 226 7.57 -17.71 7.78
C GLU A 226 8.26 -16.45 8.32
N VAL A 227 8.11 -15.30 7.62
CA VAL A 227 8.65 -14.01 8.07
C VAL A 227 8.02 -13.60 9.40
N ALA A 228 6.71 -13.76 9.55
CA ALA A 228 5.99 -13.43 10.78
C ALA A 228 6.43 -14.26 12.00
N GLU A 229 6.87 -15.50 11.78
CA GLU A 229 7.32 -16.43 12.81
C GLU A 229 8.82 -16.31 13.11
N LYS A 230 9.65 -16.22 12.07
CA LYS A 230 11.11 -16.20 12.21
C LYS A 230 11.68 -14.79 12.43
N GLU A 231 10.99 -13.75 11.94
CA GLU A 231 11.46 -12.36 11.99
C GLU A 231 10.40 -11.42 12.63
N PRO A 232 9.79 -11.75 13.77
CA PRO A 232 8.71 -10.98 14.37
C PRO A 232 9.11 -9.53 14.70
N ASP A 233 10.35 -9.31 15.10
CA ASP A 233 10.90 -7.98 15.38
C ASP A 233 11.00 -7.12 14.09
N LEU A 234 11.38 -7.71 12.96
CA LEU A 234 11.38 -7.02 11.66
C LEU A 234 9.97 -6.53 11.31
N VAL A 235 8.94 -7.36 11.52
CA VAL A 235 7.54 -7.00 11.25
C VAL A 235 7.10 -5.83 12.13
N VAL A 236 7.41 -5.85 13.44
CA VAL A 236 7.07 -4.74 14.35
C VAL A 236 7.77 -3.44 13.94
N ARG A 237 9.07 -3.48 13.65
CA ARG A 237 9.86 -2.31 13.23
C ARG A 237 9.38 -1.75 11.89
N PHE A 238 9.00 -2.62 10.94
CA PHE A 238 8.37 -2.20 9.68
C PHE A 238 7.07 -1.44 9.95
N LEU A 239 6.18 -1.97 10.80
CA LEU A 239 4.91 -1.32 11.13
C LEU A 239 5.09 -0.01 11.89
N LYS A 240 6.10 0.13 12.76
CA LYS A 240 6.46 1.40 13.39
C LYS A 240 6.88 2.46 12.38
N GLY A 241 7.76 2.10 11.45
CA GLY A 241 8.18 3.00 10.38
C GLY A 241 7.03 3.41 9.46
N LEU A 242 6.16 2.45 9.12
CA LEU A 242 4.96 2.71 8.33
C LEU A 242 3.97 3.62 9.08
N LYS A 243 3.76 3.38 10.39
CA LYS A 243 2.89 4.23 11.23
C LYS A 243 3.39 5.67 11.30
N ALA A 244 4.70 5.88 11.49
CA ALA A 244 5.28 7.22 11.49
C ALA A 244 5.03 7.94 10.16
N SER A 245 5.10 7.23 9.05
CA SER A 245 4.75 7.79 7.74
C SER A 245 3.26 8.10 7.61
N VAL A 246 2.38 7.22 8.10
CA VAL A 246 0.93 7.49 8.14
C VAL A 246 0.64 8.75 8.96
N ASP A 247 1.34 8.96 10.08
CA ASP A 247 1.21 10.18 10.88
C ASP A 247 1.66 11.43 10.12
N ASP A 248 2.76 11.35 9.37
CA ASP A 248 3.18 12.43 8.47
C ASP A 248 2.06 12.78 7.47
N LEU A 249 1.47 11.77 6.82
CA LEU A 249 0.40 11.98 5.84
C LEU A 249 -0.86 12.59 6.50
N LEU A 250 -1.10 12.34 7.78
CA LEU A 250 -2.24 12.91 8.51
C LEU A 250 -2.01 14.36 8.95
N THR A 251 -0.77 14.74 9.24
CA THR A 251 -0.43 15.99 9.94
C THR A 251 0.29 17.02 9.07
N LEU A 252 1.08 16.58 8.09
CA LEU A 252 1.86 17.49 7.25
C LEU A 252 1.05 17.98 6.02
N ASP A 253 1.47 19.11 5.46
CA ASP A 253 1.08 19.49 4.11
C ASP A 253 1.57 18.42 3.12
N TYR A 254 0.66 17.93 2.29
CA TYR A 254 1.01 16.84 1.37
C TYR A 254 2.06 17.23 0.33
N ASN A 255 2.25 18.51 0.03
CA ASN A 255 3.36 18.98 -0.80
C ASN A 255 4.72 18.62 -0.19
N VAL A 256 4.85 18.69 1.14
CA VAL A 256 6.08 18.27 1.85
C VAL A 256 6.33 16.79 1.65
N VAL A 257 5.29 15.97 1.72
CA VAL A 257 5.39 14.52 1.47
C VAL A 257 5.79 14.26 0.01
N LEU A 258 5.14 14.94 -0.95
CA LEU A 258 5.46 14.82 -2.37
C LEU A 258 6.92 15.23 -2.67
N ASP A 259 7.41 16.30 -2.05
CA ASP A 259 8.81 16.74 -2.21
C ASP A 259 9.82 15.71 -1.66
N ARG A 260 9.45 14.97 -0.62
CA ARG A 260 10.29 13.90 -0.06
C ARG A 260 10.33 12.71 -1.00
N ILE A 261 9.15 12.15 -1.35
CA ILE A 261 9.08 10.93 -2.15
C ILE A 261 9.61 11.13 -3.57
N ALA A 262 9.46 12.32 -4.16
CA ALA A 262 9.99 12.63 -5.49
C ALA A 262 11.53 12.67 -5.59
N LYS A 263 12.25 12.60 -4.47
CA LYS A 263 13.73 12.49 -4.46
C LYS A 263 14.19 11.08 -4.81
N ASP A 264 13.41 10.09 -4.43
CA ASP A 264 13.78 8.68 -4.52
C ASP A 264 12.93 7.91 -5.54
N PHE A 265 11.75 8.45 -5.92
CA PHE A 265 10.77 7.77 -6.76
C PHE A 265 10.26 8.66 -7.89
N GLU A 266 10.12 8.10 -9.08
CA GLU A 266 9.39 8.74 -10.19
C GLU A 266 7.88 8.62 -9.96
N ILE A 267 7.25 9.73 -9.56
CA ILE A 267 5.80 9.77 -9.30
C ILE A 267 5.09 10.30 -10.54
N PRO A 268 4.22 9.50 -11.19
CA PRO A 268 3.41 9.98 -12.31
C PRO A 268 2.58 11.19 -11.91
N GLY A 269 2.61 12.23 -12.72
CA GLY A 269 1.83 13.45 -12.47
C GLY A 269 2.41 14.41 -11.43
N ILE A 270 3.62 14.20 -10.90
CA ILE A 270 4.23 15.05 -9.84
C ILE A 270 4.29 16.54 -10.18
N ARG A 271 4.29 16.90 -11.46
CA ARG A 271 4.26 18.31 -11.92
C ARG A 271 2.89 18.98 -11.75
N ASN A 272 1.81 18.18 -11.73
CA ASN A 272 0.46 18.63 -11.42
C ASN A 272 0.00 18.00 -10.10
N ARG A 273 0.23 18.68 -8.99
CA ARG A 273 0.02 18.12 -7.63
C ARG A 273 -1.43 18.11 -7.17
N ALA A 274 -2.30 18.92 -7.78
CA ALA A 274 -3.68 19.03 -7.32
C ALA A 274 -4.43 17.67 -7.28
N PRO A 275 -4.37 16.83 -8.33
CA PRO A 275 -4.96 15.48 -8.25
C PRO A 275 -4.29 14.59 -7.20
N LEU A 276 -2.97 14.67 -7.01
CA LEU A 276 -2.24 13.86 -6.02
C LEU A 276 -2.65 14.22 -4.59
N ILE A 277 -2.86 15.51 -4.32
CA ILE A 277 -3.36 16.01 -3.02
C ILE A 277 -4.81 15.56 -2.81
N ALA A 278 -5.65 15.59 -3.85
CA ALA A 278 -7.02 15.10 -3.77
C ALA A 278 -7.07 13.60 -3.46
N ILE A 279 -6.19 12.78 -4.07
CA ILE A 279 -6.04 11.36 -3.78
C ILE A 279 -5.69 11.16 -2.30
N ALA A 280 -4.70 11.88 -1.78
CA ALA A 280 -4.29 11.75 -0.38
C ALA A 280 -5.40 12.15 0.60
N ARG A 281 -6.23 13.14 0.25
CA ARG A 281 -7.39 13.56 1.05
C ARG A 281 -8.46 12.47 1.10
N GLU A 282 -8.84 11.94 -0.04
CA GLU A 282 -9.89 10.92 -0.15
C GLU A 282 -9.41 9.58 0.47
N ALA A 283 -8.11 9.26 0.37
CA ALA A 283 -7.51 8.10 1.02
C ALA A 283 -7.68 8.12 2.54
N LYS A 284 -7.57 9.29 3.19
CA LYS A 284 -7.73 9.43 4.64
C LYS A 284 -9.13 9.04 5.12
N ASP A 285 -10.18 9.32 4.33
CA ASP A 285 -11.54 8.93 4.66
C ASP A 285 -11.68 7.40 4.69
N LEU A 286 -11.03 6.71 3.75
CA LEU A 286 -11.00 5.24 3.71
C LEU A 286 -10.20 4.61 4.87
N TRP A 287 -9.22 5.33 5.43
CA TRP A 287 -8.46 4.86 6.60
C TRP A 287 -9.32 4.80 7.88
N PHE A 288 -10.35 5.64 7.96
CA PHE A 288 -11.16 5.84 9.15
C PHE A 288 -12.59 5.31 9.03
N THR A 289 -12.90 4.55 7.99
CA THR A 289 -14.24 4.00 7.76
C THR A 289 -14.75 3.17 8.94
N GLU A 290 -13.87 2.43 9.63
CA GLU A 290 -14.17 1.62 10.82
C GLU A 290 -13.75 2.31 12.14
N GLY A 291 -13.59 3.65 12.15
CA GLY A 291 -13.19 4.45 13.31
C GLY A 291 -11.68 4.73 13.39
N ARG A 292 -11.33 5.86 14.02
CA ARG A 292 -9.94 6.32 14.16
C ARG A 292 -9.08 5.39 15.02
N GLU A 293 -9.68 4.76 16.02
CA GLU A 293 -9.06 3.79 16.91
C GLU A 293 -8.60 2.52 16.19
N ASN A 294 -9.18 2.26 15.02
CA ASN A 294 -8.86 1.11 14.18
C ASN A 294 -7.85 1.41 13.07
N LEU A 295 -7.24 2.61 13.07
CA LEU A 295 -6.21 2.95 12.08
C LEU A 295 -5.08 1.91 12.07
N MET A 296 -4.82 1.36 10.88
CA MET A 296 -3.86 0.26 10.62
C MET A 296 -4.20 -1.07 11.29
N ARG A 297 -5.31 -1.21 12.03
CA ARG A 297 -5.74 -2.46 12.65
C ARG A 297 -6.60 -3.29 11.71
N ASN A 298 -6.53 -4.60 11.88
CA ASN A 298 -7.48 -5.52 11.26
C ASN A 298 -8.75 -5.56 12.12
N VAL A 299 -9.88 -5.14 11.56
CA VAL A 299 -11.19 -5.12 12.25
C VAL A 299 -11.90 -6.46 12.00
N PRO A 300 -12.10 -7.30 13.06
CA PRO A 300 -12.67 -8.64 12.88
C PRO A 300 -14.05 -8.64 12.20
N ALA A 301 -14.90 -7.68 12.55
CA ALA A 301 -16.25 -7.59 11.98
C ALA A 301 -16.21 -7.29 10.46
N LEU A 302 -15.27 -6.46 10.00
CA LEU A 302 -15.10 -6.16 8.57
C LEU A 302 -14.58 -7.39 7.81
N TRP A 303 -13.61 -8.11 8.38
CA TRP A 303 -13.11 -9.36 7.79
C TRP A 303 -14.20 -10.43 7.71
N GLN A 304 -15.05 -10.54 8.74
CA GLN A 304 -16.17 -11.48 8.74
C GLN A 304 -17.20 -11.15 7.65
N LYS A 305 -17.57 -9.86 7.51
CA LYS A 305 -18.48 -9.41 6.43
C LYS A 305 -17.93 -9.80 5.04
N GLY A 306 -16.62 -9.61 4.83
CA GLY A 306 -15.96 -10.01 3.58
C GLY A 306 -15.99 -11.51 3.35
N ALA A 307 -15.65 -12.30 4.36
CA ALA A 307 -15.70 -13.77 4.31
C ALA A 307 -17.12 -14.28 3.99
N ASP A 308 -18.14 -13.68 4.62
CA ASP A 308 -19.55 -14.02 4.38
C ASP A 308 -19.96 -13.69 2.93
N ALA A 309 -19.51 -12.56 2.38
CA ALA A 309 -19.77 -12.20 0.99
C ALA A 309 -19.12 -13.20 0.01
N ILE A 310 -17.86 -13.56 0.24
CA ILE A 310 -17.14 -14.57 -0.55
C ILE A 310 -17.87 -15.93 -0.48
N ASN A 311 -18.23 -16.37 0.72
CA ASN A 311 -18.91 -17.65 0.92
C ASN A 311 -20.29 -17.69 0.25
N ARG A 312 -21.06 -16.59 0.34
CA ARG A 312 -22.37 -16.49 -0.35
C ARG A 312 -22.25 -16.48 -1.87
N SER A 313 -21.18 -15.87 -2.40
CA SER A 313 -20.96 -15.82 -3.84
C SER A 313 -20.55 -17.18 -4.45
N GLY A 314 -20.05 -18.11 -3.62
CA GLY A 314 -19.52 -19.39 -4.08
C GLY A 314 -18.18 -19.29 -4.82
N LEU A 315 -17.51 -18.13 -4.80
CA LEU A 315 -16.25 -17.92 -5.53
C LEU A 315 -15.12 -18.82 -4.98
N PHE A 316 -15.00 -18.89 -3.67
CA PHE A 316 -14.20 -19.84 -2.89
C PHE A 316 -14.69 -19.87 -1.45
N LYS A 317 -14.21 -20.82 -0.64
CA LYS A 317 -14.65 -20.97 0.76
C LYS A 317 -13.63 -20.36 1.71
N VAL A 318 -14.10 -19.49 2.62
CA VAL A 318 -13.36 -18.98 3.78
C VAL A 318 -13.94 -19.65 5.02
N ASP A 319 -13.20 -20.55 5.65
CA ASP A 319 -13.64 -21.36 6.79
C ASP A 319 -13.22 -20.79 8.15
N ASP A 320 -12.09 -20.09 8.23
CA ASP A 320 -11.55 -19.48 9.45
C ASP A 320 -10.82 -18.17 9.16
N ILE A 321 -11.48 -17.03 9.40
CA ILE A 321 -10.88 -15.71 9.19
C ILE A 321 -9.60 -15.47 10.01
N GLY A 322 -9.40 -16.19 11.12
CA GLY A 322 -8.18 -16.11 11.93
C GLY A 322 -6.92 -16.54 11.18
N ARG A 323 -7.07 -17.29 10.08
CA ARG A 323 -5.97 -17.61 9.19
C ARG A 323 -5.54 -16.47 8.29
N LEU A 324 -6.35 -15.40 8.11
CA LEU A 324 -6.05 -14.31 7.19
C LEU A 324 -5.16 -13.26 7.80
N TYR A 325 -5.37 -12.90 9.07
CA TYR A 325 -4.73 -11.74 9.66
C TYR A 325 -4.32 -11.93 11.11
N THR A 326 -3.50 -11.00 11.59
CA THR A 326 -3.18 -10.85 13.02
C THR A 326 -3.02 -9.38 13.38
N ASN A 327 -3.42 -9.01 14.61
CA ASN A 327 -3.15 -7.69 15.17
C ASN A 327 -1.94 -7.68 16.13
N ARG A 328 -1.32 -8.83 16.42
CA ARG A 328 -0.24 -8.93 17.44
C ARG A 328 0.93 -7.98 17.19
N PHE A 329 1.28 -7.76 15.91
CA PHE A 329 2.41 -6.90 15.54
C PHE A 329 2.04 -5.43 15.55
N ILE A 330 0.87 -5.08 14.98
CA ILE A 330 0.40 -3.69 14.97
C ILE A 330 0.07 -3.21 16.38
N ASP A 331 -0.49 -4.06 17.23
CA ASP A 331 -0.74 -3.73 18.63
C ASP A 331 0.55 -3.43 19.40
N THR A 332 1.63 -4.16 19.09
CA THR A 332 2.96 -3.90 19.63
C THR A 332 3.54 -2.59 19.07
N ALA A 333 3.39 -2.35 17.78
CA ALA A 333 3.91 -1.16 17.11
C ALA A 333 3.21 0.14 17.57
N LEU A 334 1.92 0.06 17.93
CA LEU A 334 1.12 1.23 18.36
C LEU A 334 1.29 1.57 19.85
N LYS A 335 1.82 0.66 20.71
CA LYS A 335 2.03 0.88 22.14
C LYS A 335 3.32 1.65 22.48
N SER A 336 4.15 1.87 21.51
CA SER A 336 5.51 2.47 21.65
C SER A 336 5.54 3.85 20.93
#